data_b8efef80d438a7c0cfb783dbef5e7369
#
_entry.id   b8efef80d438a7c0cfb783dbef5e7369
#
_cell.length_a   1.000
_cell.length_b   1.000
_cell.length_c   1.000
_cell.angle_alpha   90.00
_cell.angle_beta   90.00
_cell.angle_gamma   90.00
#
_symmetry.space_group_name_H-M   'P 1'
#
loop_
_entity.id
_entity.type
_entity.pdbx_description
1 polymer ?
#
loop_
_entity_poly.entity_id
_entity_poly.type
_entity_poly.pdbx_seq_one_letter_code
_entity_poly.pdbx_strand_id
1 'polypeptide(L)'
;MVKKVYISADIEGTTGIANWDEANRDHAAYGEFQERMTAETAAACEAAIAAGAREINVKDAHGSGRNILAEKLPTPVRLIRGWSGHPYSMVQELDKSFDALILVGYHSSAGSGGHPLAHTFRGTIHYIELNGEQLSEFRVNSLTARNEGVPTVFLSGDENLCEEASETEPEIVTVATHRGIGDSTIGLNPTEVLQKIGDGVQRALARVESIPIQAMPDGFKLKIRYHHPSDAFWSSFFPGVSLANDVTIEFETQDWFEILRLLQFVK
;
A
#
# COMPACT_ATOMS: atom_id res chain seq x y z
N MET A 1 -22.37 9.98 -5.66
CA MET A 1 -22.66 8.52 -5.77
C MET A 1 -21.43 7.85 -6.40
N VAL A 2 -20.75 6.97 -5.67
CA VAL A 2 -19.51 6.28 -6.12
C VAL A 2 -19.78 5.47 -7.37
N LYS A 3 -18.94 5.62 -8.39
CA LYS A 3 -19.06 4.88 -9.66
C LYS A 3 -17.80 4.09 -10.00
N LYS A 4 -16.62 4.64 -9.72
CA LYS A 4 -15.33 4.08 -10.11
C LYS A 4 -14.38 4.02 -8.91
N VAL A 5 -13.95 2.82 -8.54
CA VAL A 5 -13.12 2.55 -7.36
C VAL A 5 -11.79 1.93 -7.78
N TYR A 6 -10.71 2.37 -7.20
CA TYR A 6 -9.41 1.73 -7.32
C TYR A 6 -9.08 0.97 -6.03
N ILE A 7 -8.67 -0.28 -6.17
CA ILE A 7 -8.23 -1.14 -5.06
C ILE A 7 -6.79 -1.55 -5.34
N SER A 8 -5.87 -1.26 -4.42
CA SER A 8 -4.53 -1.82 -4.43
C SER A 8 -4.42 -2.87 -3.33
N ALA A 9 -3.96 -4.06 -3.68
CA ALA A 9 -3.91 -5.19 -2.77
C ALA A 9 -2.48 -5.70 -2.60
N ASP A 10 -2.09 -5.90 -1.34
CA ASP A 10 -0.82 -6.45 -0.92
C ASP A 10 -1.04 -7.72 -0.08
N ILE A 11 0.01 -8.44 0.26
CA ILE A 11 -0.12 -9.73 0.98
C ILE A 11 0.34 -9.64 2.43
N GLU A 12 1.36 -8.85 2.75
CA GLU A 12 2.01 -8.85 4.06
C GLU A 12 1.11 -8.35 5.19
N GLY A 13 0.07 -7.58 4.88
CA GLY A 13 -0.93 -7.17 5.86
C GLY A 13 -2.16 -8.07 5.94
N THR A 14 -2.21 -9.20 5.22
CA THR A 14 -3.33 -10.14 5.32
C THR A 14 -3.34 -10.86 6.67
N THR A 15 -4.53 -11.22 7.13
CA THR A 15 -4.67 -11.79 8.49
C THR A 15 -3.84 -13.05 8.69
N GLY A 16 -3.09 -13.08 9.78
CA GLY A 16 -2.34 -14.24 10.26
C GLY A 16 -0.99 -14.47 9.58
N ILE A 17 -0.59 -13.66 8.61
CA ILE A 17 0.75 -13.76 8.02
C ILE A 17 1.81 -13.37 9.06
N ALA A 18 2.93 -14.11 9.10
CA ALA A 18 3.99 -13.90 10.08
C ALA A 18 5.41 -14.15 9.55
N ASN A 19 5.54 -14.69 8.34
CA ASN A 19 6.84 -15.08 7.79
C ASN A 19 6.93 -14.81 6.29
N TRP A 20 8.13 -14.48 5.79
CA TRP A 20 8.41 -14.27 4.37
C TRP A 20 8.11 -15.48 3.49
N ASP A 21 8.21 -16.70 4.04
CA ASP A 21 7.86 -17.94 3.33
C ASP A 21 6.39 -17.95 2.89
N GLU A 22 5.54 -17.27 3.64
CA GLU A 22 4.10 -17.13 3.42
C GLU A 22 3.78 -16.08 2.35
N ALA A 23 4.68 -15.12 2.15
CA ALA A 23 4.58 -14.09 1.10
C ALA A 23 5.33 -14.47 -0.19
N ASN A 24 6.23 -15.46 -0.14
CA ASN A 24 7.08 -15.83 -1.24
C ASN A 24 6.46 -16.93 -2.12
N ARG A 25 6.15 -16.58 -3.37
CA ARG A 25 5.52 -17.48 -4.34
C ARG A 25 6.23 -18.82 -4.56
N ASP A 26 7.53 -18.88 -4.36
CA ASP A 26 8.32 -20.07 -4.58
C ASP A 26 8.32 -21.01 -3.35
N HIS A 27 7.59 -20.64 -2.29
CA HIS A 27 7.51 -21.40 -1.05
C HIS A 27 6.18 -22.17 -0.90
N ALA A 28 6.24 -23.35 -0.27
CA ALA A 28 5.06 -24.18 -0.09
C ALA A 28 3.96 -23.54 0.79
N ALA A 29 4.36 -22.67 1.73
CA ALA A 29 3.43 -21.97 2.62
C ALA A 29 2.63 -20.85 1.94
N TYR A 30 3.09 -20.36 0.78
CA TYR A 30 2.49 -19.23 0.07
C TYR A 30 1.03 -19.45 -0.34
N GLY A 31 0.66 -20.67 -0.74
CA GLY A 31 -0.67 -20.94 -1.31
C GLY A 31 -1.83 -20.55 -0.39
N GLU A 32 -1.68 -20.72 0.93
CA GLU A 32 -2.69 -20.32 1.92
C GLU A 32 -2.87 -18.80 1.93
N PHE A 33 -1.79 -18.03 1.91
CA PHE A 33 -1.83 -16.57 1.97
C PHE A 33 -2.20 -15.93 0.63
N GLN A 34 -1.87 -16.57 -0.49
CA GLN A 34 -2.44 -16.21 -1.80
C GLN A 34 -3.97 -16.26 -1.79
N GLU A 35 -4.54 -17.31 -1.22
CA GLU A 35 -5.98 -17.47 -1.06
C GLU A 35 -6.57 -16.41 -0.13
N ARG A 36 -5.91 -16.09 0.99
CA ARG A 36 -6.34 -15.05 1.93
C ARG A 36 -6.30 -13.67 1.30
N MET A 37 -5.18 -13.28 0.67
CA MET A 37 -5.06 -12.02 -0.07
C MET A 37 -6.18 -11.89 -1.10
N THR A 38 -6.45 -12.96 -1.85
CA THR A 38 -7.52 -12.98 -2.84
C THR A 38 -8.89 -12.79 -2.20
N ALA A 39 -9.18 -13.49 -1.09
CA ALA A 39 -10.46 -13.42 -0.40
C ALA A 39 -10.69 -12.03 0.23
N GLU A 40 -9.70 -11.45 0.88
CA GLU A 40 -9.78 -10.10 1.44
C GLU A 40 -10.01 -9.04 0.35
N THR A 41 -9.31 -9.18 -0.80
CA THR A 41 -9.53 -8.32 -1.97
C THR A 41 -10.93 -8.50 -2.56
N ALA A 42 -11.43 -9.74 -2.66
CA ALA A 42 -12.77 -10.01 -3.16
C ALA A 42 -13.85 -9.41 -2.24
N ALA A 43 -13.68 -9.51 -0.91
CA ALA A 43 -14.59 -8.90 0.05
C ALA A 43 -14.68 -7.37 -0.11
N ALA A 44 -13.54 -6.70 -0.35
CA ALA A 44 -13.52 -5.27 -0.66
C ALA A 44 -14.23 -4.95 -1.98
N CYS A 45 -14.04 -5.76 -3.03
CA CYS A 45 -14.72 -5.61 -4.31
C CYS A 45 -16.24 -5.78 -4.18
N GLU A 46 -16.69 -6.81 -3.49
CA GLU A 46 -18.13 -7.09 -3.26
C GLU A 46 -18.80 -5.94 -2.49
N ALA A 47 -18.11 -5.41 -1.48
CA ALA A 47 -18.57 -4.26 -0.71
C ALA A 47 -18.65 -2.99 -1.57
N ALA A 48 -17.68 -2.76 -2.44
CA ALA A 48 -17.70 -1.63 -3.38
C ALA A 48 -18.85 -1.74 -4.38
N ILE A 49 -19.13 -2.95 -4.90
CA ILE A 49 -20.29 -3.20 -5.77
C ILE A 49 -21.60 -2.92 -5.02
N ALA A 50 -21.72 -3.41 -3.78
CA ALA A 50 -22.89 -3.19 -2.94
C ALA A 50 -23.11 -1.69 -2.62
N ALA A 51 -22.02 -0.91 -2.53
CA ALA A 51 -22.06 0.54 -2.37
C ALA A 51 -22.37 1.32 -3.67
N GLY A 52 -22.51 0.61 -4.81
CA GLY A 52 -22.91 1.19 -6.09
C GLY A 52 -21.82 1.39 -7.11
N ALA A 53 -20.58 0.94 -6.84
CA ALA A 53 -19.49 0.98 -7.81
C ALA A 53 -19.82 0.14 -9.06
N ARG A 54 -19.55 0.71 -10.23
CA ARG A 54 -19.80 0.08 -11.53
C ARG A 54 -18.53 -0.26 -12.30
N GLU A 55 -17.44 0.35 -11.90
CA GLU A 55 -16.10 0.10 -12.43
C GLU A 55 -15.15 -0.05 -11.24
N ILE A 56 -14.46 -1.18 -11.19
CA ILE A 56 -13.49 -1.47 -10.13
C ILE A 56 -12.21 -1.95 -10.80
N ASN A 57 -11.13 -1.22 -10.57
CA ASN A 57 -9.80 -1.67 -10.95
C ASN A 57 -9.07 -2.18 -9.70
N VAL A 58 -8.59 -3.41 -9.77
CA VAL A 58 -7.76 -4.03 -8.73
C VAL A 58 -6.33 -4.12 -9.22
N LYS A 59 -5.38 -3.54 -8.50
CA LYS A 59 -3.95 -3.74 -8.71
C LYS A 59 -3.44 -4.81 -7.75
N ASP A 60 -2.88 -5.87 -8.30
CA ASP A 60 -2.06 -6.82 -7.57
C ASP A 60 -0.69 -6.18 -7.30
N ALA A 61 -0.44 -5.76 -6.07
CA ALA A 61 0.67 -4.90 -5.70
C ALA A 61 1.81 -5.62 -4.98
N HIS A 62 1.69 -6.94 -4.73
CA HIS A 62 2.73 -7.70 -4.05
C HIS A 62 3.73 -8.36 -5.00
N GLY A 63 5.03 -8.24 -4.70
CA GLY A 63 6.10 -9.01 -5.31
C GLY A 63 6.06 -9.01 -6.84
N SER A 64 5.65 -10.13 -7.45
CA SER A 64 5.57 -10.26 -8.91
C SER A 64 4.35 -9.56 -9.54
N GLY A 65 3.38 -9.09 -8.74
CA GLY A 65 2.10 -8.57 -9.22
C GLY A 65 1.21 -9.65 -9.88
N ARG A 66 1.35 -10.91 -9.46
CA ARG A 66 0.64 -12.06 -10.05
C ARG A 66 0.15 -13.04 -8.97
N ASN A 67 -0.37 -12.50 -7.87
CA ASN A 67 -0.77 -13.25 -6.69
C ASN A 67 -2.27 -13.53 -6.66
N ILE A 68 -3.09 -12.55 -7.01
CA ILE A 68 -4.55 -12.65 -6.96
C ILE A 68 -5.08 -13.68 -7.96
N LEU A 69 -5.96 -14.55 -7.50
CA LEU A 69 -6.70 -15.54 -8.31
C LEU A 69 -7.89 -14.85 -8.98
N ALA A 70 -7.73 -14.49 -10.25
CA ALA A 70 -8.68 -13.65 -10.98
C ALA A 70 -10.10 -14.23 -11.03
N GLU A 71 -10.22 -15.55 -11.09
CA GLU A 71 -11.50 -16.28 -11.14
C GLU A 71 -12.31 -16.18 -9.84
N LYS A 72 -11.70 -15.74 -8.74
CA LYS A 72 -12.35 -15.53 -7.45
C LYS A 72 -12.82 -14.09 -7.23
N LEU A 73 -12.46 -13.17 -8.12
CA LEU A 73 -12.94 -11.80 -8.05
C LEU A 73 -14.36 -11.69 -8.64
N PRO A 74 -15.25 -10.86 -8.04
CA PRO A 74 -16.58 -10.65 -8.58
C PRO A 74 -16.56 -9.84 -9.89
N THR A 75 -17.65 -9.90 -10.65
CA THR A 75 -17.87 -9.00 -11.79
C THR A 75 -18.67 -7.77 -11.37
N PRO A 76 -18.37 -6.54 -11.88
CA PRO A 76 -17.34 -6.22 -12.87
C PRO A 76 -16.04 -5.74 -12.20
N VAL A 77 -15.00 -6.54 -12.26
CA VAL A 77 -13.65 -6.16 -11.77
C VAL A 77 -12.64 -6.30 -12.90
N ARG A 78 -11.73 -5.32 -13.03
CA ARG A 78 -10.57 -5.38 -13.92
C ARG A 78 -9.32 -5.57 -13.07
N LEU A 79 -8.60 -6.66 -13.28
CA LEU A 79 -7.37 -6.98 -12.54
C LEU A 79 -6.14 -6.49 -13.32
N ILE A 80 -5.36 -5.60 -12.71
CA ILE A 80 -4.06 -5.13 -13.19
C ILE A 80 -2.99 -6.07 -12.62
N ARG A 81 -2.41 -6.90 -13.47
CA ARG A 81 -1.36 -7.88 -13.11
C ARG A 81 -0.01 -7.48 -13.64
N GLY A 82 1.03 -7.77 -12.87
CA GLY A 82 2.42 -7.43 -13.21
C GLY A 82 2.70 -5.94 -13.08
N TRP A 83 3.86 -5.53 -13.52
CA TRP A 83 4.37 -4.16 -13.39
C TRP A 83 4.63 -3.55 -14.75
N SER A 84 4.04 -2.39 -15.03
CA SER A 84 4.30 -1.64 -16.26
C SER A 84 5.64 -0.90 -16.24
N GLY A 85 6.23 -0.70 -15.06
CA GLY A 85 7.38 0.18 -14.86
C GLY A 85 7.00 1.66 -14.70
N HIS A 86 5.70 2.00 -14.68
CA HIS A 86 5.24 3.35 -14.41
C HIS A 86 5.58 3.76 -12.96
N PRO A 87 6.02 5.01 -12.69
CA PRO A 87 6.36 5.48 -11.34
C PRO A 87 5.25 5.36 -10.31
N TYR A 88 3.97 5.33 -10.69
CA TYR A 88 2.85 5.09 -9.76
C TYR A 88 2.84 3.67 -9.15
N SER A 89 3.66 2.75 -9.69
CA SER A 89 3.96 1.45 -9.08
C SER A 89 2.71 0.69 -8.59
N MET A 90 2.50 0.63 -7.26
CA MET A 90 1.39 -0.10 -6.62
C MET A 90 0.01 0.49 -6.90
N VAL A 91 -0.07 1.70 -7.44
CA VAL A 91 -1.30 2.35 -7.90
C VAL A 91 -1.22 2.76 -9.37
N GLN A 92 -0.47 2.00 -10.20
CA GLN A 92 -0.40 2.26 -11.64
C GLN A 92 -1.80 2.31 -12.26
N GLU A 93 -2.02 3.18 -13.25
CA GLU A 93 -3.33 3.46 -13.89
C GLU A 93 -4.34 4.19 -12.98
N LEU A 94 -3.97 4.59 -11.74
CA LEU A 94 -4.78 5.50 -10.94
C LEU A 94 -4.76 6.89 -11.59
N ASP A 95 -5.93 7.50 -11.76
CA ASP A 95 -6.09 8.85 -12.28
C ASP A 95 -7.29 9.57 -11.63
N LYS A 96 -7.46 10.84 -11.94
CA LYS A 96 -8.55 11.70 -11.43
C LYS A 96 -9.97 11.25 -11.77
N SER A 97 -10.16 10.20 -12.56
CA SER A 97 -11.47 9.65 -12.88
C SER A 97 -12.00 8.69 -11.81
N PHE A 98 -11.14 8.29 -10.87
CA PHE A 98 -11.55 7.43 -9.75
C PHE A 98 -12.17 8.26 -8.62
N ASP A 99 -13.23 7.73 -8.00
CA ASP A 99 -13.91 8.36 -6.89
C ASP A 99 -13.22 8.06 -5.53
N ALA A 100 -12.49 6.93 -5.43
CA ALA A 100 -11.85 6.49 -4.20
C ALA A 100 -10.69 5.53 -4.45
N LEU A 101 -9.68 5.57 -3.56
CA LEU A 101 -8.64 4.57 -3.38
C LEU A 101 -8.92 3.74 -2.12
N ILE A 102 -8.83 2.42 -2.26
CA ILE A 102 -8.92 1.41 -1.20
C ILE A 102 -7.62 0.61 -1.19
N LEU A 103 -7.04 0.41 -0.02
CA LEU A 103 -5.81 -0.35 0.19
C LEU A 103 -6.12 -1.58 1.06
N VAL A 104 -5.76 -2.77 0.57
CA VAL A 104 -6.07 -4.04 1.23
C VAL A 104 -4.79 -4.82 1.49
N GLY A 105 -4.60 -5.32 2.72
CA GLY A 105 -3.48 -6.17 3.06
C GLY A 105 -2.12 -5.46 3.11
N TYR A 106 -2.10 -4.17 3.41
CA TYR A 106 -0.89 -3.36 3.55
C TYR A 106 -0.23 -3.56 4.92
N HIS A 107 1.01 -3.15 5.06
CA HIS A 107 1.84 -3.41 6.23
C HIS A 107 2.67 -2.20 6.66
N SER A 108 3.18 -2.25 7.89
CA SER A 108 4.05 -1.24 8.49
C SER A 108 5.33 -1.00 7.69
N SER A 109 5.85 0.23 7.74
CA SER A 109 7.05 0.66 7.03
C SER A 109 8.33 0.01 7.52
N ALA A 110 9.36 0.03 6.68
CA ALA A 110 10.72 -0.36 7.05
C ALA A 110 11.20 0.41 8.29
N GLY A 111 11.77 -0.32 9.24
CA GLY A 111 12.28 0.24 10.50
C GLY A 111 11.22 0.41 11.59
N SER A 112 9.95 0.08 11.34
CA SER A 112 8.91 0.02 12.37
C SER A 112 8.85 -1.35 13.04
N GLY A 113 8.31 -1.41 14.28
CA GLY A 113 8.19 -2.65 15.06
C GLY A 113 6.84 -3.34 14.97
N GLY A 114 5.92 -2.85 14.14
CA GLY A 114 4.51 -3.26 14.16
C GLY A 114 4.20 -4.58 13.45
N HIS A 115 5.14 -5.09 12.65
CA HIS A 115 4.95 -6.30 11.86
C HIS A 115 6.26 -7.04 11.60
N PRO A 116 6.30 -8.40 11.65
CA PRO A 116 7.52 -9.17 11.35
C PRO A 116 8.05 -8.93 9.93
N LEU A 117 7.16 -8.67 8.97
CA LEU A 117 7.50 -8.41 7.57
C LEU A 117 7.59 -6.91 7.25
N ALA A 118 7.68 -6.01 8.24
CA ALA A 118 7.74 -4.57 8.02
C ALA A 118 8.90 -4.20 7.07
N HIS A 119 8.57 -3.54 5.97
CA HIS A 119 9.53 -3.08 4.97
C HIS A 119 8.94 -1.92 4.16
N THR A 120 9.70 -1.35 3.24
CA THR A 120 9.19 -0.39 2.27
C THR A 120 9.81 -0.72 0.91
N PHE A 121 9.02 -1.27 0.00
CA PHE A 121 9.36 -1.73 -1.35
C PHE A 121 10.35 -2.89 -1.43
N ARG A 122 11.48 -2.82 -0.72
CA ARG A 122 12.53 -3.85 -0.76
C ARG A 122 13.19 -4.03 0.60
N GLY A 123 13.57 -5.26 0.90
CA GLY A 123 14.31 -5.59 2.12
C GLY A 123 15.74 -5.01 2.19
N THR A 124 16.26 -4.39 1.13
CA THR A 124 17.55 -3.67 1.14
C THR A 124 17.46 -2.30 1.80
N ILE A 125 16.26 -1.76 1.95
CA ILE A 125 15.99 -0.46 2.55
C ILE A 125 15.83 -0.63 4.06
N HIS A 126 16.63 0.12 4.83
CA HIS A 126 16.51 0.14 6.29
C HIS A 126 15.37 1.03 6.76
N TYR A 127 15.22 2.24 6.17
CA TYR A 127 14.04 3.10 6.29
C TYR A 127 14.00 4.13 5.16
N ILE A 128 12.81 4.68 4.94
CA ILE A 128 12.59 5.88 4.12
C ILE A 128 11.94 6.93 4.99
N GLU A 129 12.39 8.18 4.88
CA GLU A 129 11.75 9.35 5.48
C GLU A 129 11.33 10.34 4.40
N LEU A 130 10.15 10.91 4.55
CA LEU A 130 9.66 12.04 3.77
C LEU A 130 9.37 13.20 4.72
N ASN A 131 10.04 14.34 4.53
CA ASN A 131 9.92 15.53 5.37
C ASN A 131 10.16 15.27 6.87
N GLY A 132 11.00 14.27 7.20
CA GLY A 132 11.36 13.89 8.57
C GLY A 132 10.47 12.85 9.22
N GLU A 133 9.45 12.35 8.53
CA GLU A 133 8.56 11.27 8.99
C GLU A 133 8.77 9.99 8.19
N GLN A 134 8.64 8.83 8.85
CA GLN A 134 8.74 7.54 8.16
C GLN A 134 7.71 7.44 7.03
N LEU A 135 8.13 6.82 5.93
CA LEU A 135 7.32 6.69 4.71
C LEU A 135 6.98 5.22 4.47
N SER A 136 5.74 4.86 4.71
CA SER A 136 5.17 3.56 4.36
C SER A 136 4.72 3.53 2.88
N GLU A 137 4.51 2.33 2.35
CA GLU A 137 3.90 2.15 1.03
C GLU A 137 2.47 2.70 0.97
N PHE A 138 1.72 2.56 2.08
CA PHE A 138 0.43 3.23 2.25
C PHE A 138 0.55 4.73 1.99
N ARG A 139 1.50 5.39 2.66
CA ARG A 139 1.64 6.85 2.56
C ARG A 139 2.08 7.31 1.16
N VAL A 140 2.96 6.55 0.48
CA VAL A 140 3.32 6.82 -0.92
C VAL A 140 2.08 6.74 -1.82
N ASN A 141 1.27 5.71 -1.65
CA ASN A 141 0.09 5.50 -2.48
C ASN A 141 -1.04 6.50 -2.16
N SER A 142 -1.22 6.86 -0.88
CA SER A 142 -2.17 7.90 -0.46
C SER A 142 -1.79 9.28 -1.00
N LEU A 143 -0.50 9.66 -0.92
CA LEU A 143 -0.02 10.92 -1.51
C LEU A 143 -0.16 10.92 -3.03
N THR A 144 0.05 9.78 -3.69
CA THR A 144 -0.16 9.66 -5.14
C THR A 144 -1.62 9.84 -5.51
N ALA A 145 -2.53 9.22 -4.77
CA ALA A 145 -3.98 9.42 -4.97
C ALA A 145 -4.40 10.87 -4.70
N ARG A 146 -3.89 11.47 -3.63
CA ARG A 146 -4.11 12.88 -3.29
C ARG A 146 -3.64 13.82 -4.40
N ASN A 147 -2.48 13.55 -5.02
CA ASN A 147 -1.97 14.30 -6.17
C ASN A 147 -2.90 14.23 -7.39
N GLU A 148 -3.62 13.12 -7.56
CA GLU A 148 -4.65 12.94 -8.58
C GLU A 148 -6.02 13.50 -8.16
N GLY A 149 -6.17 14.01 -6.94
CA GLY A 149 -7.45 14.47 -6.41
C GLY A 149 -8.40 13.33 -6.01
N VAL A 150 -7.86 12.14 -5.69
CA VAL A 150 -8.60 10.95 -5.29
C VAL A 150 -8.40 10.70 -3.79
N PRO A 151 -9.47 10.60 -2.98
CA PRO A 151 -9.33 10.31 -1.56
C PRO A 151 -8.96 8.85 -1.32
N THR A 152 -8.05 8.61 -0.37
CA THR A 152 -7.81 7.27 0.19
C THR A 152 -8.81 7.06 1.32
N VAL A 153 -9.75 6.13 1.13
CA VAL A 153 -10.94 6.04 2.01
C VAL A 153 -10.91 4.83 2.94
N PHE A 154 -10.13 3.80 2.60
CA PHE A 154 -10.09 2.56 3.36
C PHE A 154 -8.69 1.94 3.33
N LEU A 155 -8.30 1.34 4.47
CA LEU A 155 -7.10 0.54 4.63
C LEU A 155 -7.39 -0.71 5.47
N SER A 156 -6.91 -1.88 5.04
CA SER A 156 -6.71 -3.02 5.92
C SER A 156 -5.23 -3.42 5.99
N GLY A 157 -4.76 -3.80 7.17
CA GLY A 157 -3.36 -4.15 7.40
C GLY A 157 -3.06 -4.42 8.86
N ASP A 158 -1.79 -4.36 9.25
CA ASP A 158 -1.42 -4.46 10.66
C ASP A 158 -1.85 -3.23 11.48
N GLU A 159 -1.89 -3.41 12.82
CA GLU A 159 -2.40 -2.39 13.74
C GLU A 159 -1.60 -1.08 13.68
N ASN A 160 -0.26 -1.14 13.64
CA ASN A 160 0.58 0.06 13.58
C ASN A 160 0.35 0.87 12.29
N LEU A 161 0.20 0.19 11.15
CA LEU A 161 -0.13 0.87 9.90
C LEU A 161 -1.52 1.51 9.95
N CYS A 162 -2.49 0.84 10.57
CA CYS A 162 -3.82 1.40 10.76
C CYS A 162 -3.80 2.65 11.66
N GLU A 163 -2.93 2.71 12.67
CA GLU A 163 -2.70 3.89 13.49
C GLU A 163 -2.08 5.03 12.67
N GLU A 164 -0.97 4.76 11.93
CA GLU A 164 -0.35 5.72 11.00
C GLU A 164 -1.38 6.29 10.01
N ALA A 165 -2.20 5.42 9.43
CA ALA A 165 -3.22 5.84 8.47
C ALA A 165 -4.27 6.76 9.09
N SER A 166 -4.71 6.48 10.30
CA SER A 166 -5.70 7.29 11.02
C SER A 166 -5.16 8.66 11.42
N GLU A 167 -3.85 8.77 11.69
CA GLU A 167 -3.17 10.02 12.00
C GLU A 167 -2.98 10.89 10.74
N THR A 168 -2.63 10.27 9.61
CA THR A 168 -2.29 11.00 8.37
C THR A 168 -3.49 11.28 7.48
N GLU A 169 -4.53 10.45 7.55
CA GLU A 169 -5.80 10.56 6.82
C GLU A 169 -6.97 10.43 7.81
N PRO A 170 -7.36 11.50 8.53
CA PRO A 170 -8.32 11.41 9.65
C PRO A 170 -9.70 10.83 9.29
N GLU A 171 -10.08 10.89 8.01
CA GLU A 171 -11.36 10.37 7.53
C GLU A 171 -11.29 8.95 6.99
N ILE A 172 -10.10 8.31 7.00
CA ILE A 172 -9.93 6.93 6.53
C ILE A 172 -10.64 5.94 7.46
N VAL A 173 -11.21 4.89 6.89
CA VAL A 173 -11.70 3.74 7.65
C VAL A 173 -10.62 2.68 7.65
N THR A 174 -10.19 2.23 8.82
CA THR A 174 -9.16 1.21 8.97
C THR A 174 -9.72 -0.10 9.52
N VAL A 175 -9.10 -1.21 9.15
CA VAL A 175 -9.36 -2.55 9.70
C VAL A 175 -8.02 -3.20 10.02
N ALA A 176 -7.67 -3.26 11.31
CA ALA A 176 -6.51 -4.01 11.76
C ALA A 176 -6.79 -5.51 11.66
N THR A 177 -6.03 -6.22 10.83
CA THR A 177 -6.12 -7.67 10.62
C THR A 177 -5.36 -8.44 11.68
N HIS A 178 -4.25 -7.88 12.15
CA HIS A 178 -3.39 -8.42 13.20
C HIS A 178 -2.48 -7.32 13.78
N ARG A 179 -1.79 -7.66 14.86
CA ARG A 179 -0.66 -6.90 15.39
C ARG A 179 0.59 -7.78 15.51
N GLY A 180 1.76 -7.21 15.26
CA GLY A 180 3.04 -7.89 15.38
C GLY A 180 3.65 -7.77 16.77
N ILE A 181 4.34 -8.81 17.22
CA ILE A 181 5.18 -8.81 18.43
C ILE A 181 6.44 -9.62 18.12
N GLY A 182 7.56 -8.97 17.88
CA GLY A 182 8.78 -9.63 17.40
C GLY A 182 8.49 -10.39 16.10
N ASP A 183 8.82 -11.68 16.05
CA ASP A 183 8.58 -12.54 14.87
C ASP A 183 7.21 -13.25 14.90
N SER A 184 6.25 -12.73 15.67
CA SER A 184 4.91 -13.32 15.75
C SER A 184 3.81 -12.31 15.45
N THR A 185 2.63 -12.81 15.07
CA THR A 185 1.42 -12.02 14.87
C THR A 185 0.27 -12.54 15.72
N ILE A 186 -0.56 -11.63 16.22
CA ILE A 186 -1.83 -11.94 16.88
C ILE A 186 -2.93 -11.38 16.00
N GLY A 187 -3.56 -12.26 15.22
CA GLY A 187 -4.55 -11.89 14.22
C GLY A 187 -5.97 -12.26 14.59
N LEU A 188 -6.91 -11.63 13.90
CA LEU A 188 -8.32 -11.98 13.93
C LEU A 188 -8.57 -13.27 13.12
N ASN A 189 -9.71 -13.89 13.36
CA ASN A 189 -10.17 -15.00 12.52
C ASN A 189 -10.37 -14.50 11.06
N PRO A 190 -9.88 -15.24 10.04
CA PRO A 190 -10.03 -14.81 8.64
C PRO A 190 -11.46 -14.48 8.22
N THR A 191 -12.46 -15.27 8.65
CA THR A 191 -13.87 -15.00 8.34
C THR A 191 -14.34 -13.67 8.95
N GLU A 192 -13.89 -13.35 10.16
CA GLU A 192 -14.20 -12.07 10.81
C GLU A 192 -13.55 -10.91 10.05
N VAL A 193 -12.32 -11.09 9.57
CA VAL A 193 -11.62 -10.05 8.78
C VAL A 193 -12.37 -9.75 7.48
N LEU A 194 -12.83 -10.77 6.74
CA LEU A 194 -13.60 -10.56 5.52
C LEU A 194 -14.87 -9.73 5.78
N GLN A 195 -15.57 -10.03 6.88
CA GLN A 195 -16.75 -9.27 7.28
C GLN A 195 -16.39 -7.81 7.64
N LYS A 196 -15.35 -7.60 8.44
CA LYS A 196 -14.89 -6.26 8.82
C LYS A 196 -14.45 -5.43 7.61
N ILE A 197 -13.75 -6.03 6.64
CA ILE A 197 -13.36 -5.37 5.38
C ILE A 197 -14.62 -4.96 4.62
N GLY A 198 -15.57 -5.88 4.43
CA GLY A 198 -16.83 -5.58 3.75
C GLY A 198 -17.57 -4.41 4.38
N ASP A 199 -17.83 -4.47 5.69
CA ASP A 199 -18.51 -3.41 6.45
C ASP A 199 -17.73 -2.08 6.44
N GLY A 200 -16.39 -2.16 6.54
CA GLY A 200 -15.51 -1.00 6.52
C GLY A 200 -15.54 -0.26 5.17
N VAL A 201 -15.42 -1.00 4.07
CA VAL A 201 -15.48 -0.45 2.71
C VAL A 201 -16.85 0.20 2.44
N GLN A 202 -17.96 -0.45 2.83
CA GLN A 202 -19.29 0.16 2.69
C GLN A 202 -19.40 1.47 3.45
N ARG A 203 -18.97 1.51 4.73
CA ARG A 203 -18.95 2.76 5.53
C ARG A 203 -18.10 3.85 4.91
N ALA A 204 -16.91 3.50 4.40
CA ALA A 204 -16.00 4.45 3.76
C ALA A 204 -16.64 5.06 2.50
N LEU A 205 -17.18 4.23 1.62
CA LEU A 205 -17.77 4.67 0.36
C LEU A 205 -19.08 5.43 0.54
N ALA A 206 -19.84 5.16 1.61
CA ALA A 206 -21.08 5.90 1.92
C ALA A 206 -20.84 7.41 2.18
N ARG A 207 -19.61 7.79 2.56
CA ARG A 207 -19.26 9.18 2.91
C ARG A 207 -18.16 9.79 2.02
N VAL A 208 -17.77 9.15 0.94
CA VAL A 208 -16.64 9.57 0.07
C VAL A 208 -16.79 11.02 -0.42
N GLU A 209 -18.02 11.45 -0.79
CA GLU A 209 -18.29 12.82 -1.28
C GLU A 209 -18.04 13.90 -0.20
N SER A 210 -18.00 13.53 1.07
CA SER A 210 -17.73 14.45 2.20
C SER A 210 -16.27 14.44 2.65
N ILE A 211 -15.43 13.54 2.13
CA ILE A 211 -14.02 13.46 2.48
C ILE A 211 -13.24 14.57 1.77
N PRO A 212 -12.63 15.51 2.50
CA PRO A 212 -11.85 16.56 1.87
C PRO A 212 -10.54 16.01 1.32
N ILE A 213 -10.17 16.42 0.11
CA ILE A 213 -8.82 16.17 -0.39
C ILE A 213 -7.86 17.14 0.30
N GLN A 214 -6.95 16.63 1.09
CA GLN A 214 -5.95 17.44 1.76
C GLN A 214 -4.98 18.05 0.73
N ALA A 215 -4.41 19.22 1.03
CA ALA A 215 -3.38 19.82 0.19
C ALA A 215 -2.11 18.97 0.18
N MET A 216 -1.44 18.90 -0.97
CA MET A 216 -0.09 18.33 -1.06
C MET A 216 0.90 19.22 -0.28
N PRO A 217 1.98 18.64 0.29
CA PRO A 217 3.09 19.44 0.83
C PRO A 217 3.68 20.38 -0.22
N ASP A 218 4.15 21.55 0.20
CA ASP A 218 4.78 22.54 -0.70
C ASP A 218 6.12 22.06 -1.29
N GLY A 219 6.72 21.04 -0.67
CA GLY A 219 7.98 20.44 -1.11
C GLY A 219 8.23 19.09 -0.42
N PHE A 220 9.12 18.34 -1.01
CA PHE A 220 9.44 16.98 -0.62
C PHE A 220 10.95 16.85 -0.38
N LYS A 221 11.32 16.47 0.84
CA LYS A 221 12.68 16.07 1.22
C LYS A 221 12.64 14.59 1.55
N LEU A 222 13.15 13.78 0.62
CA LEU A 222 13.23 12.33 0.75
C LEU A 222 14.62 11.94 1.27
N LYS A 223 14.65 11.04 2.24
CA LYS A 223 15.85 10.39 2.73
C LYS A 223 15.64 8.88 2.67
N ILE A 224 16.60 8.15 2.07
CA ILE A 224 16.59 6.69 2.03
C ILE A 224 17.87 6.18 2.67
N ARG A 225 17.73 5.38 3.73
CA ARG A 225 18.83 4.63 4.33
C ARG A 225 18.77 3.17 3.90
N TYR A 226 19.87 2.69 3.37
CA TYR A 226 20.06 1.30 2.98
C TYR A 226 20.80 0.50 4.06
N HIS A 227 20.73 -0.82 3.99
CA HIS A 227 21.54 -1.71 4.82
C HIS A 227 22.98 -1.75 4.36
N HIS A 228 23.26 -1.57 3.06
CA HIS A 228 24.59 -1.67 2.49
C HIS A 228 25.05 -0.39 1.78
N PRO A 229 26.35 0.00 1.93
CA PRO A 229 26.90 1.17 1.25
C PRO A 229 26.82 1.09 -0.28
N SER A 230 26.88 -0.12 -0.85
CA SER A 230 26.78 -0.33 -2.31
C SER A 230 25.47 0.19 -2.88
N ASP A 231 24.35 0.00 -2.14
CA ASP A 231 23.02 0.40 -2.61
C ASP A 231 22.89 1.93 -2.59
N ALA A 232 23.39 2.58 -1.54
CA ALA A 232 23.41 4.04 -1.46
C ALA A 232 24.31 4.64 -2.54
N PHE A 233 25.50 4.06 -2.75
CA PHE A 233 26.43 4.52 -3.79
C PHE A 233 25.84 4.41 -5.18
N TRP A 234 25.24 3.25 -5.52
CA TRP A 234 24.54 3.05 -6.79
C TRP A 234 23.42 4.07 -6.99
N SER A 235 22.58 4.25 -5.99
CA SER A 235 21.43 5.16 -6.02
C SER A 235 21.82 6.63 -6.13
N SER A 236 23.01 7.00 -5.65
CA SER A 236 23.52 8.37 -5.69
C SER A 236 23.78 8.90 -7.10
N PHE A 237 23.84 8.03 -8.11
CA PHE A 237 23.98 8.44 -9.51
C PHE A 237 22.65 8.86 -10.17
N PHE A 238 21.53 8.72 -9.48
CA PHE A 238 20.29 9.31 -10.00
C PHE A 238 20.39 10.85 -9.97
N PRO A 239 20.01 11.54 -11.07
CA PRO A 239 20.12 12.98 -11.16
C PRO A 239 19.45 13.72 -10.00
N GLY A 240 20.18 14.60 -9.32
CA GLY A 240 19.68 15.38 -8.18
C GLY A 240 19.80 14.69 -6.81
N VAL A 241 20.21 13.44 -6.77
CA VAL A 241 20.48 12.73 -5.52
C VAL A 241 21.85 13.07 -4.97
N SER A 242 21.96 13.18 -3.66
CA SER A 242 23.22 13.34 -2.93
C SER A 242 23.42 12.23 -1.90
N LEU A 243 24.69 11.85 -1.64
CA LEU A 243 25.05 10.99 -0.51
C LEU A 243 25.13 11.85 0.76
N ALA A 244 24.25 11.59 1.73
CA ALA A 244 24.35 12.19 3.06
C ALA A 244 25.41 11.51 3.93
N ASN A 245 25.61 10.20 3.71
CA ASN A 245 26.69 9.38 4.28
C ASN A 245 26.82 8.07 3.48
N ASP A 246 27.68 7.15 3.93
CA ASP A 246 27.98 5.90 3.21
C ASP A 246 26.78 5.00 2.90
N VAL A 247 25.70 5.12 3.64
CA VAL A 247 24.49 4.27 3.51
C VAL A 247 23.21 5.06 3.28
N THR A 248 23.27 6.38 3.13
CA THR A 248 22.08 7.23 3.07
C THR A 248 22.15 8.19 1.89
N ILE A 249 21.07 8.24 1.13
CA ILE A 249 20.88 9.26 0.09
C ILE A 249 19.81 10.26 0.51
N GLU A 250 19.91 11.47 -0.03
CA GLU A 250 18.91 12.54 0.09
C GLU A 250 18.54 13.10 -1.28
N PHE A 251 17.27 13.48 -1.42
CA PHE A 251 16.72 14.10 -2.62
C PHE A 251 15.66 15.11 -2.24
N GLU A 252 15.68 16.28 -2.88
CA GLU A 252 14.71 17.35 -2.64
C GLU A 252 14.06 17.79 -3.95
N THR A 253 12.74 17.98 -3.93
CA THR A 253 11.97 18.46 -5.08
C THR A 253 10.65 19.09 -4.62
N GLN A 254 10.01 19.86 -5.50
CA GLN A 254 8.62 20.34 -5.30
C GLN A 254 7.58 19.52 -6.09
N ASP A 255 8.03 18.56 -6.90
CA ASP A 255 7.19 17.75 -7.74
C ASP A 255 7.09 16.31 -7.18
N TRP A 256 5.87 15.90 -6.80
CA TRP A 256 5.62 14.55 -6.29
C TRP A 256 5.98 13.46 -7.29
N PHE A 257 5.76 13.71 -8.58
CA PHE A 257 6.12 12.74 -9.60
C PHE A 257 7.62 12.45 -9.66
N GLU A 258 8.49 13.45 -9.35
CA GLU A 258 9.94 13.25 -9.28
C GLU A 258 10.32 12.34 -8.10
N ILE A 259 9.60 12.40 -6.95
CA ILE A 259 9.76 11.44 -5.85
C ILE A 259 9.43 10.02 -6.33
N LEU A 260 8.30 9.84 -7.00
CA LEU A 260 7.89 8.53 -7.52
C LEU A 260 8.86 8.01 -8.59
N ARG A 261 9.36 8.90 -9.45
CA ARG A 261 10.36 8.56 -10.46
C ARG A 261 11.66 8.11 -9.81
N LEU A 262 12.15 8.84 -8.80
CA LEU A 262 13.32 8.42 -8.03
C LEU A 262 13.10 7.03 -7.42
N LEU A 263 12.01 6.84 -6.68
CA LEU A 263 11.68 5.57 -6.03
C LEU A 263 11.62 4.40 -7.03
N GLN A 264 11.20 4.63 -8.27
CA GLN A 264 11.16 3.58 -9.30
C GLN A 264 12.56 3.06 -9.68
N PHE A 265 13.62 3.85 -9.54
CA PHE A 265 14.97 3.50 -9.94
C PHE A 265 15.90 3.13 -8.78
N VAL A 266 15.59 3.56 -7.56
CA VAL A 266 16.49 3.42 -6.40
C VAL A 266 15.95 2.50 -5.28
N LYS A 267 14.70 2.06 -5.38
CA LYS A 267 14.10 1.10 -4.46
C LYS A 267 14.41 -0.32 -4.83
#